data_b3b394e72b9cfde90896100cc6a84429
#
_entry.id   b3b394e72b9cfde90896100cc6a84429
#
_cell.length_a   1.000
_cell.length_b   1.000
_cell.length_c   1.000
_cell.angle_alpha   90.00
_cell.angle_beta   90.00
_cell.angle_gamma   90.00
#
_symmetry.space_group_name_H-M   'P 1'
#
loop_
_entity.id
_entity.type
_entity.pdbx_description
1 polymer ?
#
loop_
_entity_poly.entity_id
_entity_poly.type
_entity_poly.pdbx_seq_one_letter_code
_entity_poly.pdbx_strand_id
1 'polypeptide(L)'
;MRSRLPLTALLLAAACGGAGAPDRVSVMAVDRLSGELGAQEVELPGTDLTAVRGPAGIVLLDGTRTPDCQLRRKVSGSLVARTLPCVSLLGHYAAMERARQFLLSAGAEALPPALVLAEESAAPGLHYVASNDAFTLAEGPRGARVPAALNPGAVAREMARRQLRGVADAHPEEAEGIALFLGAAAAADPGYLAASELGGDPTGNLDLARPLPAGAPSSAILAGALWAWADASGDLTGAARAALAAARALPSGSADAAAVLSLVADQLDGAERDQACAVFRSRLRAAGISACP
;
A
#
# COMPACT_ATOMS: atom_id res chain seq x y z
N MET A 1 21.08 -47.03 51.48
CA MET A 1 19.70 -46.62 51.11
C MET A 1 19.74 -45.84 49.79
N ARG A 2 19.36 -46.50 48.72
CA ARG A 2 19.32 -45.92 47.35
C ARG A 2 17.87 -45.53 47.05
N SER A 3 17.60 -44.24 46.99
CA SER A 3 16.28 -43.68 46.64
C SER A 3 16.16 -43.73 45.11
N ARG A 4 15.15 -44.44 44.61
CA ARG A 4 14.73 -44.49 43.21
C ARG A 4 13.68 -43.36 43.01
N LEU A 5 13.99 -42.33 42.22
CA LEU A 5 13.02 -41.36 41.71
C LEU A 5 12.24 -41.99 40.54
N PRO A 6 10.92 -41.80 40.49
CA PRO A 6 10.10 -42.37 39.42
C PRO A 6 10.22 -41.57 38.13
N LEU A 7 10.47 -42.31 37.04
CA LEU A 7 10.49 -41.86 35.64
C LEU A 7 9.06 -41.85 35.11
N THR A 8 8.28 -40.83 35.44
CA THR A 8 6.89 -40.67 34.91
C THR A 8 6.51 -39.21 34.77
N ALA A 9 7.19 -38.49 33.86
CA ALA A 9 6.74 -37.14 33.45
C ALA A 9 7.38 -36.74 32.13
N LEU A 10 7.15 -37.50 31.05
CA LEU A 10 7.61 -37.11 29.72
C LEU A 10 6.75 -37.73 28.63
N LEU A 11 5.44 -37.44 28.61
CA LEU A 11 4.56 -37.80 27.47
C LEU A 11 3.26 -36.98 27.48
N LEU A 12 3.39 -35.64 27.49
CA LEU A 12 2.24 -34.74 27.29
C LEU A 12 2.68 -33.44 26.61
N ALA A 13 3.35 -33.57 25.47
CA ALA A 13 3.71 -32.42 24.62
C ALA A 13 3.68 -32.81 23.13
N ALA A 14 2.61 -33.45 22.70
CA ALA A 14 2.45 -33.79 21.27
C ALA A 14 0.98 -33.76 20.88
N ALA A 15 0.29 -32.68 21.15
CA ALA A 15 -1.07 -32.41 20.63
C ALA A 15 -1.35 -30.91 20.50
N CYS A 16 -0.36 -30.08 20.26
CA CYS A 16 -0.59 -28.82 19.57
C CYS A 16 -0.48 -29.15 18.09
N GLY A 17 -1.61 -29.33 17.42
CA GLY A 17 -1.68 -29.39 15.98
C GLY A 17 -0.97 -28.16 15.44
N GLY A 18 0.24 -28.36 14.89
CA GLY A 18 1.02 -27.32 14.26
C GLY A 18 0.14 -26.76 13.16
N ALA A 19 -0.26 -25.49 13.29
CA ALA A 19 -0.70 -24.73 12.14
C ALA A 19 0.44 -24.87 11.12
N GLY A 20 0.21 -25.65 10.05
CA GLY A 20 1.21 -25.84 9.01
C GLY A 20 1.72 -24.48 8.57
N ALA A 21 3.03 -24.39 8.31
CA ALA A 21 3.58 -23.14 7.80
C ALA A 21 2.70 -22.66 6.64
N PRO A 22 2.39 -21.36 6.57
CA PRO A 22 1.51 -20.84 5.53
C PRO A 22 2.07 -21.21 4.16
N ASP A 23 1.19 -21.65 3.26
CA ASP A 23 1.61 -22.03 1.91
C ASP A 23 2.26 -20.81 1.21
N ARG A 24 3.49 -20.99 0.73
CA ARG A 24 4.15 -20.02 -0.13
C ARG A 24 3.63 -20.16 -1.54
N VAL A 25 3.28 -19.03 -2.14
CA VAL A 25 2.84 -18.99 -3.54
C VAL A 25 3.85 -18.20 -4.39
N SER A 26 4.18 -18.76 -5.56
CA SER A 26 5.01 -18.07 -6.55
C SER A 26 4.13 -17.15 -7.38
N VAL A 27 4.41 -15.88 -7.32
CA VAL A 27 3.68 -14.81 -8.02
C VAL A 27 4.63 -13.95 -8.85
N MET A 28 4.09 -13.22 -9.83
CA MET A 28 4.81 -12.11 -10.43
C MET A 28 4.70 -10.89 -9.52
N ALA A 29 5.81 -10.32 -9.15
CA ALA A 29 5.88 -9.15 -8.29
C ALA A 29 7.08 -8.27 -8.63
N VAL A 30 7.03 -7.00 -8.25
CA VAL A 30 8.14 -6.08 -8.39
C VAL A 30 9.10 -6.28 -7.23
N ASP A 31 10.37 -6.51 -7.54
CA ASP A 31 11.43 -6.55 -6.56
C ASP A 31 11.72 -5.14 -6.03
N ARG A 32 11.74 -4.99 -4.71
CA ARG A 32 11.90 -3.67 -4.07
C ARG A 32 13.29 -3.05 -4.28
N LEU A 33 14.31 -3.87 -4.47
CA LEU A 33 15.69 -3.39 -4.58
C LEU A 33 16.03 -3.04 -6.02
N SER A 34 15.63 -3.88 -6.97
CA SER A 34 15.93 -3.68 -8.39
C SER A 34 14.86 -2.89 -9.14
N GLY A 35 13.63 -2.84 -8.62
CA GLY A 35 12.47 -2.30 -9.33
C GLY A 35 12.04 -3.14 -10.54
N GLU A 36 12.54 -4.37 -10.66
CA GLU A 36 12.25 -5.26 -11.78
C GLU A 36 11.11 -6.23 -11.48
N LEU A 37 10.34 -6.53 -12.51
CA LEU A 37 9.27 -7.52 -12.45
C LEU A 37 9.86 -8.93 -12.53
N GLY A 38 9.56 -9.76 -11.54
CA GLY A 38 10.06 -11.13 -11.49
C GLY A 38 9.20 -12.08 -10.67
N ALA A 39 9.50 -13.37 -10.76
CA ALA A 39 8.83 -14.37 -9.94
C ALA A 39 9.35 -14.29 -8.49
N GLN A 40 8.45 -14.10 -7.54
CA GLN A 40 8.74 -14.08 -6.11
C GLN A 40 7.89 -15.12 -5.37
N GLU A 41 8.43 -15.67 -4.29
CA GLU A 41 7.68 -16.52 -3.38
C GLU A 41 7.17 -15.67 -2.21
N VAL A 42 5.86 -15.59 -2.04
CA VAL A 42 5.19 -14.80 -1.02
C VAL A 42 4.28 -15.67 -0.17
N GLU A 43 4.07 -15.29 1.07
CA GLU A 43 3.06 -15.86 1.96
C GLU A 43 1.82 -14.99 1.91
N LEU A 44 0.65 -15.62 1.72
CA LEU A 44 -0.65 -14.96 1.68
C LEU A 44 -1.55 -15.55 2.78
N PRO A 45 -1.33 -15.18 4.04
CA PRO A 45 -2.06 -15.76 5.17
C PRO A 45 -3.56 -15.44 5.09
N GLY A 46 -4.38 -16.44 5.40
CA GLY A 46 -5.84 -16.29 5.39
C GLY A 46 -6.45 -16.12 4.00
N THR A 47 -5.70 -16.45 2.92
CA THR A 47 -6.16 -16.33 1.55
C THR A 47 -6.53 -17.68 0.96
N ASP A 48 -7.75 -17.75 0.39
CA ASP A 48 -8.13 -18.82 -0.53
C ASP A 48 -7.51 -18.52 -1.90
N LEU A 49 -6.39 -19.18 -2.17
CA LEU A 49 -5.60 -18.97 -3.39
C LEU A 49 -6.33 -19.42 -4.66
N THR A 50 -7.28 -20.35 -4.55
CA THR A 50 -8.08 -20.85 -5.69
C THR A 50 -9.10 -19.80 -6.11
N ALA A 51 -9.83 -19.25 -5.14
CA ALA A 51 -10.84 -18.22 -5.37
C ALA A 51 -10.27 -16.81 -5.37
N VAL A 52 -8.98 -16.62 -5.09
CA VAL A 52 -8.29 -15.33 -4.97
C VAL A 52 -9.08 -14.37 -4.05
N ARG A 53 -9.33 -14.81 -2.83
CA ARG A 53 -10.08 -14.04 -1.83
C ARG A 53 -9.44 -14.18 -0.45
N GLY A 54 -9.45 -13.09 0.30
CA GLY A 54 -8.90 -13.04 1.66
C GLY A 54 -8.88 -11.61 2.20
N PRO A 55 -7.99 -11.31 3.16
CA PRO A 55 -8.01 -10.02 3.87
C PRO A 55 -7.83 -8.79 2.98
N ALA A 56 -7.08 -8.89 1.87
CA ALA A 56 -6.86 -7.76 0.96
C ALA A 56 -8.06 -7.47 0.05
N GLY A 57 -8.86 -8.49 -0.29
CA GLY A 57 -10.04 -8.32 -1.14
C GLY A 57 -10.65 -9.63 -1.60
N ILE A 58 -11.73 -9.52 -2.34
CA ILE A 58 -12.46 -10.62 -2.99
C ILE A 58 -12.48 -10.33 -4.48
N VAL A 59 -11.70 -11.09 -5.26
CA VAL A 59 -11.61 -10.88 -6.72
C VAL A 59 -12.81 -11.52 -7.41
N LEU A 60 -13.45 -10.76 -8.29
CA LEU A 60 -14.51 -11.22 -9.19
C LEU A 60 -14.12 -10.93 -10.65
N LEU A 61 -14.18 -11.94 -11.49
CA LEU A 61 -14.00 -11.81 -12.94
C LEU A 61 -15.30 -11.32 -13.57
N ASP A 62 -15.21 -10.37 -14.50
CA ASP A 62 -16.37 -9.76 -15.17
C ASP A 62 -17.46 -9.29 -14.17
N GLY A 63 -17.04 -8.85 -12.99
CA GLY A 63 -17.91 -8.35 -11.92
C GLY A 63 -18.77 -9.41 -11.20
N THR A 64 -18.75 -10.68 -11.63
CA THR A 64 -19.70 -11.71 -11.12
C THR A 64 -19.06 -13.06 -10.81
N ARG A 65 -18.05 -13.49 -11.55
CA ARG A 65 -17.48 -14.83 -11.43
C ARG A 65 -16.31 -14.88 -10.45
N THR A 66 -16.35 -15.81 -9.53
CA THR A 66 -15.17 -16.14 -8.71
C THR A 66 -14.11 -16.82 -9.58
N PRO A 67 -12.83 -16.45 -9.49
CA PRO A 67 -11.74 -17.20 -10.10
C PRO A 67 -11.72 -18.67 -9.66
N ASP A 68 -11.24 -19.54 -10.55
CA ASP A 68 -10.94 -20.94 -10.24
C ASP A 68 -9.48 -21.22 -10.62
N CYS A 69 -8.57 -20.79 -9.77
CA CYS A 69 -7.14 -20.88 -9.97
C CYS A 69 -6.63 -22.25 -9.54
N GLN A 70 -6.40 -23.12 -10.52
CA GLN A 70 -5.75 -24.40 -10.25
C GLN A 70 -4.28 -24.22 -9.92
N LEU A 71 -3.86 -24.81 -8.81
CA LEU A 71 -2.51 -24.70 -8.29
C LEU A 71 -1.77 -26.04 -8.44
N ARG A 72 -0.45 -25.96 -8.54
CA ARG A 72 0.45 -27.10 -8.42
C ARG A 72 1.57 -26.77 -7.45
N ARG A 73 2.07 -27.78 -6.72
CA ARG A 73 3.22 -27.62 -5.85
C ARG A 73 4.51 -27.80 -6.66
N LYS A 74 5.45 -26.88 -6.50
CA LYS A 74 6.82 -27.00 -7.03
C LYS A 74 7.65 -27.97 -6.18
N VAL A 75 8.80 -28.37 -6.70
CA VAL A 75 9.80 -29.16 -5.95
C VAL A 75 10.28 -28.38 -4.70
N SER A 76 10.36 -27.05 -4.79
CA SER A 76 10.68 -26.15 -3.65
C SER A 76 9.62 -26.14 -2.54
N GLY A 77 8.45 -26.76 -2.76
CA GLY A 77 7.32 -26.77 -1.83
C GLY A 77 6.33 -25.63 -2.02
N SER A 78 6.69 -24.57 -2.76
CA SER A 78 5.78 -23.46 -3.06
C SER A 78 4.69 -23.83 -4.06
N LEU A 79 3.55 -23.15 -3.99
CA LEU A 79 2.46 -23.28 -4.96
C LEU A 79 2.70 -22.38 -6.16
N VAL A 80 2.20 -22.76 -7.32
CA VAL A 80 2.18 -21.91 -8.53
C VAL A 80 0.89 -22.18 -9.30
N ALA A 81 0.28 -21.11 -9.82
CA ALA A 81 -0.89 -21.23 -10.67
C ALA A 81 -0.53 -21.89 -12.01
N ARG A 82 -1.47 -22.67 -12.55
CA ARG A 82 -1.28 -23.42 -13.81
C ARG A 82 -1.52 -22.58 -15.05
N THR A 83 -2.24 -21.46 -14.93
CA THR A 83 -2.60 -20.60 -16.05
C THR A 83 -2.06 -19.18 -15.86
N LEU A 84 -1.72 -18.50 -16.97
CA LEU A 84 -1.22 -17.12 -16.92
C LEU A 84 -2.19 -16.14 -16.26
N PRO A 85 -3.51 -16.16 -16.57
CA PRO A 85 -4.44 -15.28 -15.86
C PRO A 85 -4.41 -15.46 -14.35
N CYS A 86 -4.34 -16.67 -13.85
CA CYS A 86 -4.24 -16.92 -12.41
C CYS A 86 -2.88 -16.50 -11.82
N VAL A 87 -1.78 -16.62 -12.55
CA VAL A 87 -0.47 -16.08 -12.13
C VAL A 87 -0.57 -14.57 -11.96
N SER A 88 -1.20 -13.89 -12.90
CA SER A 88 -1.44 -12.44 -12.88
C SER A 88 -2.33 -12.04 -11.69
N LEU A 89 -3.49 -12.66 -11.54
CA LEU A 89 -4.42 -12.38 -10.44
C LEU A 89 -3.79 -12.57 -9.06
N LEU A 90 -3.03 -13.64 -8.87
CA LEU A 90 -2.33 -13.87 -7.60
C LEU A 90 -1.21 -12.84 -7.37
N GLY A 91 -0.56 -12.37 -8.43
CA GLY A 91 0.41 -11.27 -8.37
C GLY A 91 -0.25 -9.96 -7.91
N HIS A 92 -1.38 -9.60 -8.52
CA HIS A 92 -2.16 -8.42 -8.13
C HIS A 92 -2.65 -8.53 -6.69
N TYR A 93 -3.17 -9.69 -6.30
CA TYR A 93 -3.61 -9.93 -4.93
C TYR A 93 -2.46 -9.80 -3.92
N ALA A 94 -1.28 -10.33 -4.25
CA ALA A 94 -0.09 -10.22 -3.41
C ALA A 94 0.37 -8.75 -3.26
N ALA A 95 0.26 -7.94 -4.33
CA ALA A 95 0.54 -6.51 -4.26
C ALA A 95 -0.44 -5.79 -3.32
N MET A 96 -1.74 -6.12 -3.40
CA MET A 96 -2.77 -5.57 -2.49
C MET A 96 -2.53 -6.00 -1.04
N GLU A 97 -2.22 -7.26 -0.78
CA GLU A 97 -1.95 -7.74 0.60
C GLU A 97 -0.72 -7.05 1.19
N ARG A 98 0.34 -6.86 0.40
CA ARG A 98 1.52 -6.10 0.81
C ARG A 98 1.18 -4.64 1.15
N ALA A 99 0.38 -3.98 0.32
CA ALA A 99 -0.09 -2.62 0.56
C ALA A 99 -0.94 -2.54 1.83
N ARG A 100 -1.86 -3.49 2.03
CA ARG A 100 -2.68 -3.59 3.24
C ARG A 100 -1.81 -3.74 4.49
N GLN A 101 -0.83 -4.63 4.47
CA GLN A 101 0.08 -4.83 5.60
C GLN A 101 0.89 -3.58 5.92
N PHE A 102 1.39 -2.88 4.90
CA PHE A 102 2.07 -1.59 5.10
C PHE A 102 1.14 -0.58 5.77
N LEU A 103 -0.07 -0.38 5.26
CA LEU A 103 -1.04 0.56 5.83
C LEU A 103 -1.41 0.21 7.27
N LEU A 104 -1.61 -1.06 7.58
CA LEU A 104 -1.85 -1.51 8.97
C LEU A 104 -0.64 -1.23 9.88
N SER A 105 0.58 -1.44 9.42
CA SER A 105 1.80 -1.12 10.18
C SER A 105 1.94 0.38 10.44
N ALA A 106 1.41 1.20 9.53
CA ALA A 106 1.29 2.64 9.68
C ALA A 106 0.06 3.08 10.51
N GLY A 107 -0.68 2.14 11.11
CA GLY A 107 -1.82 2.45 11.97
C GLY A 107 -3.13 2.73 11.25
N ALA A 108 -3.27 2.32 9.99
CA ALA A 108 -4.57 2.32 9.32
C ALA A 108 -5.55 1.34 9.98
N GLU A 109 -6.84 1.57 9.81
CA GLU A 109 -7.88 0.65 10.29
C GLU A 109 -7.91 -0.64 9.47
N ALA A 110 -8.22 -1.76 10.14
CA ALA A 110 -8.48 -3.02 9.47
C ALA A 110 -9.87 -3.00 8.84
N LEU A 111 -9.96 -2.55 7.59
CA LEU A 111 -11.22 -2.55 6.85
C LEU A 111 -11.59 -3.98 6.42
N PRO A 112 -12.91 -4.28 6.27
CA PRO A 112 -13.35 -5.54 5.69
C PRO A 112 -12.83 -5.70 4.25
N PRO A 113 -12.70 -6.95 3.74
CA PRO A 113 -12.29 -7.19 2.36
C PRO A 113 -13.22 -6.47 1.37
N ALA A 114 -12.64 -5.70 0.45
CA ALA A 114 -13.37 -5.05 -0.62
C ALA A 114 -13.59 -5.99 -1.80
N LEU A 115 -14.61 -5.72 -2.62
CA LEU A 115 -14.74 -6.33 -3.93
C LEU A 115 -13.66 -5.77 -4.86
N VAL A 116 -13.06 -6.64 -5.67
CA VAL A 116 -12.08 -6.31 -6.70
C VAL A 116 -12.60 -6.84 -8.03
N LEU A 117 -13.11 -5.93 -8.85
CA LEU A 117 -13.73 -6.24 -10.13
C LEU A 117 -12.64 -6.28 -11.22
N ALA A 118 -12.23 -7.48 -11.61
CA ALA A 118 -11.26 -7.66 -12.69
C ALA A 118 -11.99 -7.56 -14.03
N GLU A 119 -11.76 -6.46 -14.75
CA GLU A 119 -12.45 -6.10 -15.98
C GLU A 119 -11.46 -5.67 -17.06
N GLU A 120 -11.52 -6.29 -18.24
CA GLU A 120 -10.61 -5.96 -19.36
C GLU A 120 -10.81 -4.54 -19.90
N SER A 121 -12.02 -3.98 -19.75
CA SER A 121 -12.39 -2.64 -20.24
C SER A 121 -12.07 -1.51 -19.26
N ALA A 122 -11.63 -1.83 -18.02
CA ALA A 122 -11.27 -0.81 -17.04
C ALA A 122 -9.93 -0.14 -17.39
N ALA A 123 -9.68 1.02 -16.80
CA ALA A 123 -8.38 1.66 -16.90
C ALA A 123 -7.28 0.75 -16.31
N PRO A 124 -6.06 0.71 -16.92
CA PRO A 124 -4.97 -0.12 -16.42
C PRO A 124 -4.61 0.20 -14.97
N GLY A 125 -4.45 -0.84 -14.16
CA GLY A 125 -4.08 -0.73 -12.76
C GLY A 125 -5.18 -1.16 -11.82
N LEU A 126 -4.96 -0.88 -10.53
CA LEU A 126 -5.98 -0.96 -9.48
C LEU A 126 -6.53 0.46 -9.27
N HIS A 127 -7.85 0.62 -9.25
CA HIS A 127 -8.50 1.91 -9.00
C HIS A 127 -9.61 1.76 -7.98
N TYR A 128 -9.60 2.61 -6.96
CA TYR A 128 -10.68 2.66 -5.97
C TYR A 128 -11.88 3.43 -6.50
N VAL A 129 -13.06 2.83 -6.37
CA VAL A 129 -14.36 3.39 -6.76
C VAL A 129 -15.17 3.66 -5.50
N ALA A 130 -15.18 4.91 -5.05
CA ALA A 130 -15.78 5.32 -3.77
C ALA A 130 -17.30 5.05 -3.70
N SER A 131 -18.02 5.17 -4.84
CA SER A 131 -19.48 5.03 -4.89
C SER A 131 -20.00 3.66 -4.46
N ASN A 132 -19.21 2.59 -4.62
CA ASN A 132 -19.58 1.22 -4.27
C ASN A 132 -18.61 0.53 -3.33
N ASP A 133 -17.62 1.26 -2.78
CA ASP A 133 -16.53 0.75 -1.92
C ASP A 133 -15.83 -0.48 -2.52
N ALA A 134 -15.52 -0.41 -3.80
CA ALA A 134 -14.88 -1.49 -4.54
C ALA A 134 -13.63 -1.01 -5.29
N PHE A 135 -12.86 -1.96 -5.81
CA PHE A 135 -11.78 -1.66 -6.73
C PHE A 135 -12.13 -2.20 -8.12
N THR A 136 -11.71 -1.49 -9.15
CA THR A 136 -11.55 -2.04 -10.49
C THR A 136 -10.10 -2.43 -10.70
N LEU A 137 -9.87 -3.53 -11.42
CA LEU A 137 -8.56 -4.07 -11.72
C LEU A 137 -8.48 -4.42 -13.20
N ALA A 138 -7.54 -3.83 -13.92
CA ALA A 138 -7.26 -4.20 -15.29
C ALA A 138 -5.76 -4.37 -15.53
N GLU A 139 -5.39 -5.31 -16.41
CA GLU A 139 -4.04 -5.43 -16.89
C GLU A 139 -3.72 -4.25 -17.82
N GLY A 140 -2.53 -3.68 -17.67
CA GLY A 140 -2.03 -2.63 -18.57
C GLY A 140 -1.64 -3.16 -19.95
N PRO A 141 -1.32 -2.26 -20.88
CA PRO A 141 -0.82 -2.65 -22.19
C PRO A 141 0.44 -3.52 -22.07
N ARG A 142 0.54 -4.53 -22.93
CA ARG A 142 1.73 -5.40 -22.97
C ARG A 142 2.95 -4.57 -23.35
N GLY A 143 4.00 -4.63 -22.53
CA GLY A 143 5.27 -3.94 -22.79
C GLY A 143 5.62 -2.84 -21.77
N ALA A 144 4.72 -2.50 -20.83
CA ALA A 144 5.09 -1.67 -19.71
C ALA A 144 6.19 -2.35 -18.86
N ARG A 145 7.21 -1.58 -18.46
CA ARG A 145 8.31 -2.08 -17.60
C ARG A 145 7.76 -2.68 -16.29
N VAL A 146 6.78 -2.01 -15.71
CA VAL A 146 6.04 -2.46 -14.53
C VAL A 146 4.56 -2.25 -14.82
N PRO A 147 3.73 -3.32 -14.89
CA PRO A 147 2.29 -3.15 -14.98
C PRO A 147 1.75 -2.35 -13.80
N ALA A 148 0.86 -1.39 -14.06
CA ALA A 148 0.32 -0.51 -13.03
C ALA A 148 -0.32 -1.29 -11.85
N ALA A 149 -1.00 -2.39 -12.16
CA ALA A 149 -1.63 -3.28 -11.17
C ALA A 149 -0.62 -4.09 -10.30
N LEU A 150 0.65 -4.11 -10.67
CA LEU A 150 1.74 -4.73 -9.89
C LEU A 150 2.69 -3.69 -9.27
N ASN A 151 2.51 -2.41 -9.58
CA ASN A 151 3.30 -1.33 -9.00
C ASN A 151 2.94 -1.16 -7.51
N PRO A 152 3.87 -1.42 -6.57
CA PRO A 152 3.56 -1.42 -5.15
C PRO A 152 3.01 -0.07 -4.65
N GLY A 153 3.56 1.03 -5.17
CA GLY A 153 3.13 2.38 -4.80
C GLY A 153 1.77 2.75 -5.36
N ALA A 154 1.50 2.41 -6.64
CA ALA A 154 0.20 2.67 -7.26
C ALA A 154 -0.91 1.88 -6.54
N VAL A 155 -0.67 0.60 -6.24
CA VAL A 155 -1.62 -0.23 -5.48
C VAL A 155 -1.84 0.31 -4.07
N ALA A 156 -0.77 0.72 -3.38
CA ALA A 156 -0.88 1.27 -2.03
C ALA A 156 -1.61 2.63 -2.01
N ARG A 157 -1.41 3.49 -3.02
CA ARG A 157 -2.17 4.73 -3.20
C ARG A 157 -3.68 4.47 -3.27
N GLU A 158 -4.10 3.53 -4.10
CA GLU A 158 -5.53 3.22 -4.25
C GLU A 158 -6.12 2.61 -2.97
N MET A 159 -5.38 1.74 -2.29
CA MET A 159 -5.81 1.23 -0.99
C MET A 159 -5.85 2.32 0.09
N ALA A 160 -4.93 3.29 0.06
CA ALA A 160 -4.95 4.45 0.93
C ALA A 160 -6.15 5.37 0.65
N ARG A 161 -6.56 5.55 -0.61
CA ARG A 161 -7.80 6.28 -0.97
C ARG A 161 -9.03 5.68 -0.31
N ARG A 162 -9.12 4.34 -0.26
CA ARG A 162 -10.20 3.67 0.48
C ARG A 162 -10.15 3.97 1.98
N GLN A 163 -8.97 3.96 2.59
CA GLN A 163 -8.79 4.32 4.01
C GLN A 163 -9.18 5.78 4.31
N LEU A 164 -8.96 6.66 3.34
CA LEU A 164 -9.16 8.09 3.46
C LEU A 164 -10.51 8.57 2.91
N ARG A 165 -11.42 7.66 2.50
CA ARG A 165 -12.69 8.05 1.85
C ARG A 165 -13.50 9.08 2.64
N GLY A 166 -13.62 8.90 3.95
CA GLY A 166 -14.34 9.85 4.82
C GLY A 166 -13.65 11.22 4.93
N VAL A 167 -12.34 11.27 4.73
CA VAL A 167 -11.57 12.51 4.63
C VAL A 167 -11.76 13.15 3.25
N ALA A 168 -11.76 12.33 2.20
CA ALA A 168 -11.89 12.80 0.81
C ALA A 168 -13.24 13.48 0.53
N ASP A 169 -14.30 13.14 1.26
CA ASP A 169 -15.61 13.80 1.15
C ASP A 169 -15.55 15.29 1.53
N ALA A 170 -14.70 15.67 2.48
CA ALA A 170 -14.53 17.05 2.95
C ALA A 170 -13.24 17.71 2.45
N HIS A 171 -12.19 16.92 2.24
CA HIS A 171 -10.82 17.36 1.95
C HIS A 171 -10.19 16.54 0.80
N PRO A 172 -10.71 16.61 -0.42
CA PRO A 172 -10.28 15.73 -1.53
C PRO A 172 -8.80 15.93 -1.91
N GLU A 173 -8.29 17.15 -1.90
CA GLU A 173 -6.90 17.46 -2.24
C GLU A 173 -5.93 16.92 -1.18
N GLU A 174 -6.27 17.07 0.10
CA GLU A 174 -5.45 16.60 1.22
C GLU A 174 -5.45 15.09 1.30
N ALA A 175 -6.61 14.45 1.12
CA ALA A 175 -6.73 12.99 1.06
C ALA A 175 -5.90 12.40 -0.09
N GLU A 176 -5.94 13.05 -1.26
CA GLU A 176 -5.13 12.64 -2.41
C GLU A 176 -3.64 12.84 -2.15
N GLY A 177 -3.24 13.96 -1.55
CA GLY A 177 -1.83 14.21 -1.20
C GLY A 177 -1.29 13.17 -0.21
N ILE A 178 -2.06 12.81 0.80
CA ILE A 178 -1.70 11.75 1.74
C ILE A 178 -1.65 10.40 1.04
N ALA A 179 -2.60 10.07 0.16
CA ALA A 179 -2.61 8.82 -0.59
C ALA A 179 -1.38 8.69 -1.52
N LEU A 180 -0.99 9.77 -2.21
CA LEU A 180 0.23 9.84 -3.02
C LEU A 180 1.48 9.57 -2.19
N PHE A 181 1.60 10.21 -1.02
CA PHE A 181 2.71 9.97 -0.10
C PHE A 181 2.74 8.53 0.42
N LEU A 182 1.59 7.97 0.82
CA LEU A 182 1.49 6.59 1.31
C LEU A 182 1.89 5.57 0.23
N GLY A 183 1.56 5.86 -1.04
CA GLY A 183 2.05 5.08 -2.18
C GLY A 183 3.56 5.08 -2.27
N ALA A 184 4.19 6.25 -2.22
CA ALA A 184 5.64 6.39 -2.25
C ALA A 184 6.32 5.68 -1.06
N ALA A 185 5.77 5.85 0.13
CA ALA A 185 6.30 5.23 1.35
C ALA A 185 6.20 3.70 1.31
N ALA A 186 5.10 3.15 0.81
CA ALA A 186 4.90 1.71 0.64
C ALA A 186 5.87 1.09 -0.38
N ALA A 187 6.18 1.82 -1.45
CA ALA A 187 7.14 1.42 -2.47
C ALA A 187 8.60 1.69 -2.04
N ALA A 188 8.83 2.56 -1.06
CA ALA A 188 10.10 3.21 -0.76
C ALA A 188 10.71 3.91 -2.01
N ASP A 189 9.85 4.48 -2.86
CA ASP A 189 10.21 5.11 -4.12
C ASP A 189 9.37 6.38 -4.35
N PRO A 190 9.98 7.59 -4.36
CA PRO A 190 9.28 8.85 -4.59
C PRO A 190 8.76 9.01 -6.02
N GLY A 191 9.34 8.28 -6.96
CA GLY A 191 9.01 8.31 -8.37
C GLY A 191 8.19 7.10 -8.85
N TYR A 192 7.55 6.37 -7.95
CA TYR A 192 6.86 5.11 -8.25
C TYR A 192 5.85 5.20 -9.42
N LEU A 193 5.23 6.35 -9.63
CA LEU A 193 4.26 6.55 -10.71
C LEU A 193 4.92 6.58 -12.09
N ALA A 194 6.17 7.07 -12.18
CA ALA A 194 6.89 7.10 -13.44
C ALA A 194 7.35 5.72 -13.93
N ALA A 195 7.42 4.73 -13.04
CA ALA A 195 7.78 3.36 -13.40
C ALA A 195 6.66 2.61 -14.14
N SER A 196 5.41 3.07 -13.97
CA SER A 196 4.25 2.50 -14.64
C SER A 196 3.71 3.51 -15.63
N GLU A 197 3.48 3.07 -16.87
CA GLU A 197 2.78 3.87 -17.89
C GLU A 197 1.30 3.99 -17.47
N LEU A 198 1.01 4.79 -16.44
CA LEU A 198 -0.33 5.15 -16.03
C LEU A 198 -0.89 6.18 -17.02
N GLY A 199 -1.15 5.73 -18.26
CA GLY A 199 -1.54 6.57 -19.37
C GLY A 199 -2.62 7.58 -19.00
N GLY A 200 -2.29 8.86 -19.11
CA GLY A 200 -3.22 9.96 -18.85
C GLY A 200 -3.37 10.42 -17.42
N ASP A 201 -2.73 9.80 -16.42
CA ASP A 201 -2.69 10.34 -15.06
C ASP A 201 -1.75 11.58 -15.05
N PRO A 202 -2.25 12.78 -14.73
CA PRO A 202 -1.43 13.99 -14.65
C PRO A 202 -0.30 13.88 -13.62
N THR A 203 -0.38 12.93 -12.69
CA THR A 203 0.66 12.62 -11.71
C THR A 203 1.68 11.59 -12.20
N GLY A 204 1.53 11.02 -13.42
CA GLY A 204 2.34 9.93 -13.93
C GLY A 204 3.85 10.19 -14.05
N ASN A 205 4.27 11.46 -14.04
CA ASN A 205 5.69 11.86 -14.02
C ASN A 205 6.10 12.51 -12.69
N LEU A 206 5.29 12.38 -11.65
CA LEU A 206 5.55 12.99 -10.36
C LEU A 206 6.72 12.28 -9.65
N ASP A 207 7.74 13.04 -9.30
CA ASP A 207 8.84 12.60 -8.45
C ASP A 207 8.82 13.46 -7.16
N LEU A 208 8.36 12.86 -6.07
CA LEU A 208 8.18 13.55 -4.78
C LEU A 208 9.52 13.99 -4.14
N ALA A 209 10.65 13.42 -4.57
CA ALA A 209 11.96 13.83 -4.09
C ALA A 209 12.37 15.21 -4.65
N ARG A 210 11.84 15.59 -5.82
CA ARG A 210 12.20 16.85 -6.47
C ARG A 210 11.36 18.02 -5.97
N PRO A 211 11.91 19.26 -5.98
CA PRO A 211 11.12 20.45 -5.80
C PRO A 211 10.03 20.53 -6.88
N LEU A 212 8.79 20.75 -6.45
CA LEU A 212 7.67 20.88 -7.36
C LEU A 212 7.60 22.31 -7.93
N PRO A 213 7.20 22.48 -9.21
CA PRO A 213 7.09 23.79 -9.82
C PRO A 213 5.96 24.61 -9.19
N ALA A 214 6.05 25.92 -9.33
CA ALA A 214 4.93 26.81 -9.00
C ALA A 214 3.70 26.41 -9.83
N GLY A 215 2.54 26.28 -9.16
CA GLY A 215 1.29 25.83 -9.79
C GLY A 215 1.12 24.30 -9.84
N ALA A 216 2.00 23.52 -9.21
CA ALA A 216 1.73 22.11 -8.99
C ALA A 216 0.45 21.92 -8.14
N PRO A 217 -0.30 20.80 -8.31
CA PRO A 217 -1.46 20.51 -7.49
C PRO A 217 -1.15 20.52 -5.99
N SER A 218 -2.07 21.00 -5.16
CA SER A 218 -1.92 21.05 -3.70
C SER A 218 -1.60 19.66 -3.12
N SER A 219 -2.26 18.62 -3.63
CA SER A 219 -2.00 17.23 -3.29
C SER A 219 -0.55 16.78 -3.54
N ALA A 220 0.04 17.19 -4.68
CA ALA A 220 1.42 16.88 -5.00
C ALA A 220 2.40 17.62 -4.08
N ILE A 221 2.12 18.91 -3.77
CA ILE A 221 2.92 19.72 -2.84
C ILE A 221 2.93 19.07 -1.45
N LEU A 222 1.76 18.68 -0.96
CA LEU A 222 1.61 17.99 0.33
C LEU A 222 2.39 16.69 0.35
N ALA A 223 2.21 15.83 -0.67
CA ALA A 223 2.90 14.56 -0.77
C ALA A 223 4.44 14.73 -0.81
N GLY A 224 4.92 15.73 -1.57
CA GLY A 224 6.35 16.04 -1.67
C GLY A 224 6.95 16.56 -0.34
N ALA A 225 6.18 17.31 0.44
CA ALA A 225 6.62 17.77 1.77
C ALA A 225 6.69 16.60 2.76
N LEU A 226 5.68 15.74 2.79
CA LEU A 226 5.65 14.53 3.63
C LEU A 226 6.80 13.58 3.26
N TRP A 227 7.05 13.37 1.96
CA TRP A 227 8.17 12.55 1.50
C TRP A 227 9.52 13.12 1.97
N ALA A 228 9.74 14.42 1.77
CA ALA A 228 11.01 15.03 2.15
C ALA A 228 11.32 14.93 3.65
N TRP A 229 10.27 15.01 4.49
CA TRP A 229 10.42 14.78 5.92
C TRP A 229 10.68 13.30 6.23
N ALA A 230 9.94 12.39 5.62
CA ALA A 230 10.12 10.95 5.81
C ALA A 230 11.53 10.48 5.40
N ASP A 231 12.05 11.01 4.29
CA ASP A 231 13.43 10.76 3.82
C ASP A 231 14.46 11.31 4.82
N ALA A 232 14.26 12.54 5.30
CA ALA A 232 15.16 13.17 6.28
C ALA A 232 15.16 12.48 7.64
N SER A 233 14.04 11.89 8.06
CA SER A 233 13.91 11.13 9.33
C SER A 233 14.43 9.69 9.20
N GLY A 234 14.43 9.13 7.98
CA GLY A 234 14.72 7.72 7.73
C GLY A 234 13.63 6.75 8.18
N ASP A 235 12.45 7.23 8.60
CA ASP A 235 11.32 6.43 9.08
C ASP A 235 10.07 6.63 8.22
N LEU A 236 9.99 5.91 7.09
CA LEU A 236 8.83 5.95 6.19
C LEU A 236 7.54 5.47 6.89
N THR A 237 7.63 4.49 7.78
CA THR A 237 6.44 3.94 8.47
C THR A 237 5.93 4.90 9.54
N GLY A 238 6.83 5.52 10.31
CA GLY A 238 6.46 6.55 11.29
C GLY A 238 5.84 7.77 10.62
N ALA A 239 6.43 8.23 9.52
CA ALA A 239 5.89 9.33 8.73
C ALA A 239 4.50 8.99 8.15
N ALA A 240 4.29 7.77 7.65
CA ALA A 240 3.00 7.30 7.18
C ALA A 240 1.95 7.27 8.31
N ARG A 241 2.36 6.86 9.51
CA ARG A 241 1.51 6.88 10.70
C ARG A 241 1.08 8.28 11.08
N ALA A 242 2.01 9.23 11.10
CA ALA A 242 1.71 10.62 11.43
C ALA A 242 0.79 11.25 10.37
N ALA A 243 1.00 10.97 9.08
CA ALA A 243 0.13 11.45 8.02
C ALA A 243 -1.31 10.91 8.13
N LEU A 244 -1.47 9.60 8.44
CA LEU A 244 -2.80 9.00 8.67
C LEU A 244 -3.49 9.56 9.91
N ALA A 245 -2.74 9.81 10.98
CA ALA A 245 -3.30 10.42 12.18
C ALA A 245 -3.69 11.89 11.95
N ALA A 246 -2.89 12.66 11.21
CA ALA A 246 -3.24 14.02 10.81
C ALA A 246 -4.51 14.06 9.94
N ALA A 247 -4.66 13.12 9.00
CA ALA A 247 -5.88 12.99 8.19
C ALA A 247 -7.15 12.84 9.03
N ARG A 248 -7.09 12.03 10.09
CA ARG A 248 -8.23 11.81 11.01
C ARG A 248 -8.52 13.01 11.91
N ALA A 249 -7.52 13.87 12.13
CA ALA A 249 -7.63 15.05 12.97
C ALA A 249 -8.03 16.32 12.19
N LEU A 250 -8.23 16.22 10.87
CA LEU A 250 -8.66 17.36 10.05
C LEU A 250 -10.01 17.89 10.53
N PRO A 251 -10.15 19.22 10.66
CA PRO A 251 -11.40 19.84 11.07
C PRO A 251 -12.48 19.66 10.01
N SER A 252 -13.76 19.77 10.39
CA SER A 252 -14.89 19.67 9.43
C SER A 252 -15.01 20.87 8.48
N GLY A 253 -14.16 21.90 8.63
CA GLY A 253 -14.08 23.06 7.75
C GLY A 253 -13.02 22.91 6.67
N SER A 254 -12.75 23.99 5.93
CA SER A 254 -11.68 24.00 4.94
C SER A 254 -10.32 23.78 5.60
N ALA A 255 -9.54 22.87 5.05
CA ALA A 255 -8.14 22.65 5.40
C ALA A 255 -7.31 22.79 4.11
N ASP A 256 -6.02 23.00 4.28
CA ASP A 256 -5.06 23.04 3.19
C ASP A 256 -3.81 22.19 3.54
N ALA A 257 -2.87 22.07 2.62
CA ALA A 257 -1.64 21.35 2.83
C ALA A 257 -0.88 21.81 4.10
N ALA A 258 -0.92 23.12 4.42
CA ALA A 258 -0.26 23.63 5.61
C ALA A 258 -0.94 23.15 6.91
N ALA A 259 -2.26 23.06 6.91
CA ALA A 259 -3.02 22.51 8.04
C ALA A 259 -2.65 21.04 8.32
N VAL A 260 -2.59 20.22 7.27
CA VAL A 260 -2.15 18.81 7.41
C VAL A 260 -0.74 18.73 7.98
N LEU A 261 0.20 19.49 7.42
CA LEU A 261 1.60 19.45 7.86
C LEU A 261 1.79 19.98 9.29
N SER A 262 0.98 20.96 9.70
CA SER A 262 0.95 21.42 11.09
C SER A 262 0.44 20.34 12.03
N LEU A 263 -0.64 19.63 11.66
CA LEU A 263 -1.16 18.50 12.42
C LEU A 263 -0.16 17.33 12.51
N VAL A 264 0.63 17.08 11.45
CA VAL A 264 1.74 16.12 11.50
C VAL A 264 2.79 16.58 12.50
N ALA A 265 3.22 17.84 12.45
CA ALA A 265 4.23 18.38 13.35
C ALA A 265 3.76 18.37 14.82
N ASP A 266 2.48 18.59 15.09
CA ASP A 266 1.90 18.58 16.44
C ASP A 266 1.89 17.19 17.09
N GLN A 267 2.13 16.12 16.34
CA GLN A 267 2.28 14.75 16.86
C GLN A 267 3.72 14.40 17.23
N LEU A 268 4.66 15.29 16.93
CA LEU A 268 6.09 15.08 17.14
C LEU A 268 6.57 15.91 18.33
N ASP A 269 7.60 15.43 19.00
CA ASP A 269 8.17 16.08 20.18
C ASP A 269 9.49 16.80 19.86
N GLY A 270 9.68 17.96 20.50
CA GLY A 270 10.98 18.65 20.58
C GLY A 270 11.74 18.74 19.25
N ALA A 271 12.90 18.10 19.16
CA ALA A 271 13.78 18.17 18.00
C ALA A 271 13.20 17.58 16.72
N GLU A 272 12.35 16.55 16.83
CA GLU A 272 11.69 15.95 15.66
C GLU A 272 10.68 16.92 15.04
N ARG A 273 9.92 17.62 15.87
CA ARG A 273 9.01 18.68 15.43
C ARG A 273 9.77 19.80 14.72
N ASP A 274 10.86 20.27 15.32
CA ASP A 274 11.67 21.35 14.74
C ASP A 274 12.25 20.94 13.38
N GLN A 275 12.75 19.72 13.26
CA GLN A 275 13.24 19.16 12.01
C GLN A 275 12.14 19.06 10.96
N ALA A 276 10.96 18.51 11.30
CA ALA A 276 9.84 18.38 10.40
C ALA A 276 9.39 19.78 9.90
N CYS A 277 9.26 20.73 10.79
CA CYS A 277 8.87 22.10 10.46
C CYS A 277 9.89 22.82 9.59
N ALA A 278 11.18 22.57 9.78
CA ALA A 278 12.25 23.12 8.91
C ALA A 278 12.11 22.57 7.48
N VAL A 279 11.89 21.26 7.34
CA VAL A 279 11.68 20.60 6.06
C VAL A 279 10.40 21.12 5.38
N PHE A 280 9.28 21.19 6.08
CA PHE A 280 8.02 21.69 5.55
C PHE A 280 8.11 23.12 5.06
N ARG A 281 8.66 24.02 5.86
CA ARG A 281 8.91 25.40 5.44
C ARG A 281 9.79 25.52 4.21
N SER A 282 10.82 24.68 4.11
CA SER A 282 11.71 24.64 2.93
C SER A 282 10.95 24.24 1.67
N ARG A 283 10.15 23.16 1.76
CA ARG A 283 9.40 22.61 0.62
C ARG A 283 8.24 23.51 0.17
N LEU A 284 7.54 24.13 1.12
CA LEU A 284 6.39 24.98 0.83
C LEU A 284 6.76 26.39 0.39
N ARG A 285 8.01 26.82 0.61
CA ARG A 285 8.46 28.18 0.26
C ARG A 285 8.22 28.52 -1.22
N ALA A 286 8.49 27.57 -2.12
CA ALA A 286 8.31 27.75 -3.56
C ALA A 286 6.83 27.89 -3.95
N ALA A 287 5.91 27.33 -3.15
CA ALA A 287 4.47 27.42 -3.34
C ALA A 287 3.84 28.65 -2.62
N GLY A 288 4.63 29.43 -1.87
CA GLY A 288 4.12 30.55 -1.10
C GLY A 288 3.27 30.16 0.11
N ILE A 289 3.37 28.92 0.57
CA ILE A 289 2.59 28.36 1.68
C ILE A 289 3.46 28.36 2.95
N SER A 290 2.85 28.71 4.08
CA SER A 290 3.50 28.70 5.41
C SER A 290 2.90 27.59 6.26
N ALA A 291 3.72 26.68 6.75
CA ALA A 291 3.34 25.66 7.73
C ALA A 291 4.22 25.79 8.98
N CYS A 292 3.71 25.29 10.10
CA CYS A 292 4.38 25.33 11.39
C CYS A 292 4.70 26.78 11.84
N PRO A 293 3.75 27.46 12.45
CA PRO A 293 3.93 28.80 12.99
C PRO A 293 5.05 28.90 14.03
#